data_29aea1c83110afdf36ee07603d90771a
#
_entry.id   29aea1c83110afdf36ee07603d90771a
#
_cell.length_a   1.000
_cell.length_b   1.000
_cell.length_c   1.000
_cell.angle_alpha   90.00
_cell.angle_beta   90.00
_cell.angle_gamma   90.00
#
_symmetry.space_group_name_H-M   'P 1'
#
loop_
_entity.id
_entity.type
_entity.pdbx_description
1 polymer ?
#
loop_
_entity_poly.entity_id
_entity_poly.type
_entity_poly.pdbx_seq_one_letter_code
_entity_poly.pdbx_strand_id
1 'polypeptide(L)'
;MLSKKKSMKLSRSAGSLVWMPLAVACTLSLAAVKAQAQSAVYTPISMPDSREITDTLSESDIPTGVGGFARDYTVRLEDGDQVAIDLISEEFDTLVTLLGPDGTTVGENDDGPDGTTNSLLFARITQTGVYTVRVRSYAGQGDGEFLLKVARLRPVD
;
A
#
# COMPACT_ATOMS: atom_id res chain seq x y z
N MET A 1 14.84 -44.42 86.86
CA MET A 1 15.40 -43.40 87.77
C MET A 1 15.52 -42.09 87.05
N LEU A 2 14.88 -41.09 87.53
CA LEU A 2 14.75 -39.66 87.19
C LEU A 2 15.95 -39.01 86.48
N SER A 3 15.75 -38.14 85.49
CA SER A 3 15.92 -36.73 85.74
C SER A 3 15.94 -35.86 84.45
N LYS A 4 15.11 -34.95 84.47
CA LYS A 4 15.11 -33.49 84.27
C LYS A 4 15.20 -32.97 82.85
N LYS A 5 14.06 -32.37 82.52
CA LYS A 5 13.83 -31.31 81.47
C LYS A 5 14.77 -30.15 81.70
N LYS A 6 15.27 -29.62 80.58
CA LYS A 6 15.67 -28.21 80.54
C LYS A 6 15.08 -27.54 79.30
N SER A 7 14.13 -26.70 79.54
CA SER A 7 13.50 -25.80 78.62
C SER A 7 14.46 -24.69 78.22
N MET A 8 14.56 -24.44 76.93
CA MET A 8 15.22 -23.20 76.46
C MET A 8 14.30 -22.53 75.46
N LYS A 9 13.83 -21.34 75.89
CA LYS A 9 13.05 -20.43 75.07
C LYS A 9 13.94 -19.83 73.99
N LEU A 10 13.49 -19.91 72.74
CA LEU A 10 14.11 -19.15 71.67
C LEU A 10 13.19 -18.02 71.26
N SER A 11 13.75 -16.83 71.27
CA SER A 11 13.22 -15.55 70.95
C SER A 11 12.81 -15.48 69.47
N ARG A 12 11.62 -14.93 69.22
CA ARG A 12 11.11 -14.55 67.91
C ARG A 12 11.77 -13.26 67.47
N SER A 13 12.49 -13.28 66.35
CA SER A 13 12.84 -12.07 65.59
C SER A 13 12.01 -12.09 64.30
N ALA A 14 11.09 -11.11 64.22
CA ALA A 14 10.30 -10.87 63.02
C ALA A 14 11.14 -10.02 62.05
N GLY A 15 11.59 -10.65 60.98
CA GLY A 15 12.13 -9.94 59.81
C GLY A 15 11.04 -9.88 58.74
N SER A 16 10.40 -8.74 58.58
CA SER A 16 9.47 -8.45 57.49
C SER A 16 10.24 -8.31 56.17
N LEU A 17 10.15 -9.31 55.32
CA LEU A 17 10.64 -9.21 53.95
C LEU A 17 9.55 -8.51 53.10
N VAL A 18 9.81 -7.28 52.78
CA VAL A 18 8.99 -6.51 51.81
C VAL A 18 9.31 -7.05 50.41
N TRP A 19 8.39 -7.78 49.85
CA TRP A 19 8.43 -8.13 48.45
C TRP A 19 7.84 -6.97 47.62
N MET A 20 8.71 -6.26 46.92
CA MET A 20 8.29 -5.36 45.82
C MET A 20 8.01 -6.21 44.58
N PRO A 21 6.85 -6.05 43.92
CA PRO A 21 6.65 -6.62 42.63
C PRO A 21 7.29 -5.70 41.56
N LEU A 22 8.38 -6.17 40.94
CA LEU A 22 8.97 -5.56 39.77
C LEU A 22 8.47 -6.34 38.54
N ALA A 23 7.32 -5.99 38.06
CA ALA A 23 6.86 -6.44 36.74
C ALA A 23 5.62 -5.66 36.30
N VAL A 24 5.78 -4.54 35.59
CA VAL A 24 4.89 -4.06 34.53
C VAL A 24 5.57 -2.86 33.87
N ALA A 25 6.38 -3.06 32.89
CA ALA A 25 6.75 -2.02 31.90
C ALA A 25 7.46 -2.66 30.70
N CYS A 26 6.75 -3.44 29.88
CA CYS A 26 7.31 -3.86 28.59
C CYS A 26 6.28 -4.31 27.57
N THR A 27 5.12 -3.65 27.46
CA THR A 27 4.11 -4.06 26.46
C THR A 27 3.56 -2.94 25.59
N LEU A 28 4.12 -1.73 25.61
CA LEU A 28 3.59 -0.57 24.85
C LEU A 28 4.39 -0.18 23.61
N SER A 29 5.50 -0.88 23.28
CA SER A 29 6.38 -0.45 22.18
C SER A 29 6.11 -1.14 20.83
N LEU A 30 5.32 -2.22 20.78
CA LEU A 30 5.11 -2.96 19.53
C LEU A 30 3.95 -2.42 18.65
N ALA A 31 3.02 -1.67 19.22
CA ALA A 31 1.88 -1.15 18.46
C ALA A 31 2.24 0.08 17.60
N ALA A 32 3.19 0.90 18.03
CA ALA A 32 3.60 2.11 17.32
C ALA A 32 4.41 1.82 16.04
N VAL A 33 5.18 0.73 16.03
CA VAL A 33 6.00 0.36 14.87
C VAL A 33 5.15 -0.17 13.71
N LYS A 34 4.03 -0.83 13.99
CA LYS A 34 3.12 -1.32 12.94
C LYS A 34 2.35 -0.19 12.23
N ALA A 35 2.03 0.88 12.94
CA ALA A 35 1.31 2.02 12.35
C ALA A 35 2.20 2.87 11.43
N GLN A 36 3.50 2.96 11.68
CA GLN A 36 4.45 3.68 10.81
C GLN A 36 4.80 2.89 9.54
N ALA A 37 4.84 1.57 9.60
CA ALA A 37 5.09 0.75 8.42
C ALA A 37 3.92 0.81 7.41
N GLN A 38 2.67 0.90 7.88
CA GLN A 38 1.50 0.98 7.01
C GLN A 38 1.32 2.34 6.32
N SER A 39 1.79 3.43 6.90
CA SER A 39 1.74 4.77 6.26
C SER A 39 2.84 4.99 5.22
N ALA A 40 3.88 4.15 5.19
CA ALA A 40 4.95 4.23 4.20
C ALA A 40 4.67 3.42 2.93
N VAL A 41 3.66 2.54 2.94
CA VAL A 41 3.38 1.59 1.86
C VAL A 41 2.51 2.20 0.75
N TYR A 42 1.73 3.24 1.02
CA TYR A 42 0.88 3.88 0.01
C TYR A 42 1.27 5.35 -0.18
N THR A 43 2.11 5.61 -1.16
CA THR A 43 2.41 6.97 -1.62
C THR A 43 2.31 6.98 -3.14
N PRO A 44 1.17 7.41 -3.70
CA PRO A 44 1.02 7.53 -5.16
C PRO A 44 2.05 8.50 -5.71
N ILE A 45 2.58 8.20 -6.87
CA ILE A 45 3.59 9.01 -7.56
C ILE A 45 2.86 10.09 -8.36
N SER A 46 3.26 11.36 -8.24
CA SER A 46 2.70 12.40 -9.10
C SER A 46 3.20 12.22 -10.53
N MET A 47 2.28 12.18 -11.52
CA MET A 47 2.68 12.18 -12.93
C MET A 47 3.48 13.44 -13.25
N PRO A 48 4.56 13.34 -14.04
CA PRO A 48 5.30 14.51 -14.51
C PRO A 48 4.44 15.36 -15.46
N ASP A 49 4.86 16.61 -15.71
CA ASP A 49 4.16 17.52 -16.62
C ASP A 49 4.08 16.98 -18.05
N SER A 50 5.05 16.17 -18.47
CA SER A 50 5.04 15.44 -19.76
C SER A 50 3.88 14.44 -19.86
N ARG A 51 3.33 13.99 -18.71
CA ARG A 51 2.32 12.96 -18.60
C ARG A 51 2.74 11.61 -19.21
N GLU A 52 4.02 11.37 -19.20
CA GLU A 52 4.64 10.14 -19.66
C GLU A 52 5.75 9.75 -18.70
N ILE A 53 5.78 8.49 -18.29
CA ILE A 53 6.78 7.96 -17.36
C ILE A 53 7.12 6.51 -17.73
N THR A 54 8.41 6.19 -17.74
CA THR A 54 8.92 4.82 -17.73
C THR A 54 9.27 4.47 -16.29
N ASP A 55 8.76 3.35 -15.80
CA ASP A 55 8.97 2.88 -14.42
C ASP A 55 8.90 1.35 -14.38
N THR A 56 9.05 0.77 -13.19
CA THR A 56 9.07 -0.68 -13.00
C THR A 56 8.02 -1.09 -11.97
N LEU A 57 7.15 -2.02 -12.35
CA LEU A 57 6.28 -2.74 -11.41
C LEU A 57 7.07 -3.85 -10.74
N SER A 58 6.98 -3.99 -9.42
CA SER A 58 7.79 -4.93 -8.66
C SER A 58 7.12 -5.40 -7.36
N GLU A 59 7.71 -6.38 -6.70
CA GLU A 59 7.29 -6.88 -5.38
C GLU A 59 7.36 -5.83 -4.26
N SER A 60 8.04 -4.69 -4.47
CA SER A 60 8.08 -3.58 -3.52
C SER A 60 6.86 -2.66 -3.61
N ASP A 61 6.01 -2.85 -4.61
CA ASP A 61 4.80 -2.07 -4.83
C ASP A 61 3.61 -2.56 -3.97
N ILE A 62 2.43 -2.01 -4.19
CA ILE A 62 1.24 -2.26 -3.38
C ILE A 62 0.71 -3.68 -3.64
N PRO A 63 0.67 -4.59 -2.66
CA PRO A 63 0.05 -5.89 -2.85
C PRO A 63 -1.45 -5.73 -3.15
N THR A 64 -1.95 -6.36 -4.20
CA THR A 64 -3.36 -6.21 -4.61
C THR A 64 -4.34 -7.03 -3.78
N GLY A 65 -3.86 -8.02 -3.04
CA GLY A 65 -4.69 -8.95 -2.25
C GLY A 65 -5.33 -10.08 -3.06
N VAL A 66 -5.30 -10.00 -4.40
CA VAL A 66 -5.81 -11.02 -5.32
C VAL A 66 -4.72 -11.64 -6.18
N GLY A 67 -3.47 -11.26 -5.94
CA GLY A 67 -2.27 -11.65 -6.66
C GLY A 67 -1.60 -10.46 -7.33
N GLY A 68 -0.25 -10.48 -7.35
CA GLY A 68 0.58 -9.41 -7.93
C GLY A 68 0.54 -8.09 -7.17
N PHE A 69 1.08 -7.08 -7.83
CA PHE A 69 1.34 -5.77 -7.26
C PHE A 69 0.67 -4.68 -8.08
N ALA A 70 0.52 -3.49 -7.48
CA ALA A 70 -0.04 -2.31 -8.12
C ALA A 70 0.86 -1.10 -7.85
N ARG A 71 1.01 -0.22 -8.85
CA ARG A 71 1.70 1.05 -8.74
C ARG A 71 0.78 2.18 -9.14
N ASP A 72 0.62 3.18 -8.28
CA ASP A 72 -0.35 4.24 -8.42
C ASP A 72 0.30 5.57 -8.79
N TYR A 73 -0.29 6.23 -9.79
CA TYR A 73 0.10 7.57 -10.25
C TYR A 73 -1.05 8.54 -10.11
N THR A 74 -0.78 9.74 -9.62
CA THR A 74 -1.80 10.79 -9.54
C THR A 74 -1.68 11.77 -10.71
N VAL A 75 -2.83 12.14 -11.26
CA VAL A 75 -2.95 13.14 -12.33
C VAL A 75 -4.13 14.05 -12.06
N ARG A 76 -3.97 15.36 -12.28
CA ARG A 76 -5.09 16.31 -12.22
C ARG A 76 -5.80 16.34 -13.56
N LEU A 77 -7.12 16.08 -13.55
CA LEU A 77 -8.00 16.13 -14.70
C LEU A 77 -9.17 17.08 -14.41
N GLU A 78 -9.80 17.60 -15.50
CA GLU A 78 -10.88 18.57 -15.43
C GLU A 78 -12.15 17.98 -16.02
N ASP A 79 -13.29 18.44 -15.51
CA ASP A 79 -14.60 18.10 -16.08
C ASP A 79 -14.64 18.42 -17.58
N GLY A 80 -15.11 17.49 -18.37
CA GLY A 80 -15.14 17.56 -19.83
C GLY A 80 -13.89 17.04 -20.55
N ASP A 81 -12.77 16.80 -19.83
CA ASP A 81 -11.60 16.18 -20.44
C ASP A 81 -11.98 14.81 -21.05
N GLN A 82 -11.40 14.51 -22.20
CA GLN A 82 -11.32 13.17 -22.76
C GLN A 82 -9.88 12.72 -22.67
N VAL A 83 -9.65 11.56 -22.11
CA VAL A 83 -8.30 11.05 -21.90
C VAL A 83 -8.12 9.69 -22.56
N ALA A 84 -6.93 9.47 -23.11
CA ALA A 84 -6.42 8.16 -23.48
C ALA A 84 -5.26 7.84 -22.53
N ILE A 85 -5.28 6.65 -21.97
CA ILE A 85 -4.25 6.15 -21.08
C ILE A 85 -3.66 4.90 -21.71
N ASP A 86 -2.40 5.01 -22.15
CA ASP A 86 -1.62 3.90 -22.70
C ASP A 86 -0.73 3.33 -21.59
N LEU A 87 -0.76 2.01 -21.44
CA LEU A 87 0.15 1.26 -20.59
C LEU A 87 0.79 0.15 -21.44
N ILE A 88 2.10 0.24 -21.61
CA ILE A 88 2.88 -0.60 -22.53
C ILE A 88 3.96 -1.32 -21.74
N SER A 89 4.08 -2.63 -21.92
CA SER A 89 5.17 -3.44 -21.38
C SER A 89 5.55 -4.56 -22.32
N GLU A 90 6.83 -4.86 -22.41
CA GLU A 90 7.38 -6.04 -23.09
C GLU A 90 7.57 -7.23 -22.12
N GLU A 91 7.36 -6.99 -20.80
CA GLU A 91 7.72 -7.94 -19.75
C GLU A 91 6.49 -8.59 -19.09
N PHE A 92 5.33 -7.93 -19.10
CA PHE A 92 4.10 -8.47 -18.52
C PHE A 92 2.85 -8.02 -19.28
N ASP A 93 1.80 -8.78 -19.13
CA ASP A 93 0.45 -8.47 -19.60
C ASP A 93 -0.15 -7.37 -18.72
N THR A 94 -0.47 -6.23 -19.32
CA THR A 94 -0.78 -5.00 -18.57
C THR A 94 -2.27 -4.91 -18.23
N LEU A 95 -2.57 -4.19 -17.15
CA LEU A 95 -3.92 -3.81 -16.74
C LEU A 95 -3.90 -2.41 -16.16
N VAL A 96 -4.60 -1.48 -16.80
CA VAL A 96 -4.72 -0.09 -16.31
C VAL A 96 -6.11 0.19 -15.77
N THR A 97 -6.17 0.81 -14.58
CA THR A 97 -7.41 1.27 -13.94
C THR A 97 -7.34 2.77 -13.70
N LEU A 98 -8.38 3.52 -14.07
CA LEU A 98 -8.55 4.92 -13.68
C LEU A 98 -9.53 5.01 -12.52
N LEU A 99 -9.07 5.56 -11.39
CA LEU A 99 -9.87 5.82 -10.19
C LEU A 99 -10.18 7.31 -10.08
N GLY A 100 -11.43 7.62 -9.74
CA GLY A 100 -11.90 8.98 -9.50
C GLY A 100 -11.36 9.58 -8.21
N PRO A 101 -11.62 10.89 -7.98
CA PRO A 101 -11.19 11.58 -6.76
C PRO A 101 -11.78 10.99 -5.47
N ASP A 102 -12.89 10.27 -5.57
CA ASP A 102 -13.57 9.55 -4.47
C ASP A 102 -13.13 8.08 -4.34
N GLY A 103 -12.16 7.64 -5.18
CA GLY A 103 -11.66 6.27 -5.21
C GLY A 103 -12.53 5.27 -5.99
N THR A 104 -13.63 5.72 -6.62
CA THR A 104 -14.45 4.85 -7.48
C THR A 104 -13.75 4.57 -8.81
N THR A 105 -13.96 3.38 -9.38
CA THR A 105 -13.43 3.05 -10.69
C THR A 105 -14.19 3.80 -11.78
N VAL A 106 -13.48 4.63 -12.54
CA VAL A 106 -14.00 5.32 -13.73
C VAL A 106 -13.95 4.42 -14.95
N GLY A 107 -12.88 3.63 -15.08
CA GLY A 107 -12.69 2.67 -16.13
C GLY A 107 -11.48 1.78 -15.88
N GLU A 108 -11.46 0.64 -16.57
CA GLU A 108 -10.38 -0.35 -16.51
C GLU A 108 -10.26 -1.02 -17.86
N ASN A 109 -9.04 -1.31 -18.31
CA ASN A 109 -8.80 -2.09 -19.51
C ASN A 109 -7.45 -2.82 -19.44
N ASP A 110 -7.41 -4.04 -19.98
CA ASP A 110 -6.23 -4.91 -20.10
C ASP A 110 -5.79 -5.12 -21.55
N ASP A 111 -6.60 -4.69 -22.53
CA ASP A 111 -6.33 -4.86 -23.94
C ASP A 111 -6.10 -3.54 -24.68
N GLY A 112 -5.34 -3.60 -25.74
CA GLY A 112 -5.21 -2.54 -26.74
C GLY A 112 -5.83 -2.94 -28.09
N PRO A 113 -6.04 -1.97 -29.00
CA PRO A 113 -6.62 -2.23 -30.32
C PRO A 113 -5.68 -2.99 -31.26
N ASP A 114 -4.43 -3.14 -30.90
CA ASP A 114 -3.37 -3.78 -31.67
C ASP A 114 -3.28 -5.29 -31.44
N GLY A 115 -4.06 -5.84 -30.50
CA GLY A 115 -4.06 -7.25 -30.14
C GLY A 115 -2.81 -7.71 -29.38
N THR A 116 -2.07 -6.76 -28.80
CA THR A 116 -0.96 -7.04 -27.88
C THR A 116 -1.47 -7.12 -26.44
N THR A 117 -0.57 -7.44 -25.52
CA THR A 117 -0.79 -7.44 -24.05
C THR A 117 -0.67 -6.04 -23.43
N ASN A 118 -0.73 -4.99 -24.27
CA ASN A 118 -0.72 -3.59 -23.82
C ASN A 118 -2.14 -3.10 -23.57
N SER A 119 -2.33 -2.18 -22.63
CA SER A 119 -3.64 -1.64 -22.30
C SER A 119 -3.84 -0.25 -22.89
N LEU A 120 -5.02 0.02 -23.43
CA LEU A 120 -5.46 1.35 -23.85
C LEU A 120 -6.83 1.67 -23.28
N LEU A 121 -6.90 2.58 -22.32
CA LEU A 121 -8.13 3.02 -21.68
C LEU A 121 -8.55 4.41 -22.18
N PHE A 122 -9.77 4.52 -22.72
CA PHE A 122 -10.42 5.81 -23.01
C PHE A 122 -11.42 6.15 -21.92
N ALA A 123 -11.39 7.39 -21.42
CA ALA A 123 -12.33 7.87 -20.43
C ALA A 123 -12.76 9.31 -20.69
N ARG A 124 -14.03 9.63 -20.39
CA ARG A 124 -14.53 10.99 -20.27
C ARG A 124 -14.60 11.38 -18.81
N ILE A 125 -13.98 12.51 -18.48
CA ILE A 125 -13.93 13.04 -17.11
C ILE A 125 -15.19 13.86 -16.85
N THR A 126 -15.90 13.56 -15.78
CA THR A 126 -17.16 14.20 -15.38
C THR A 126 -17.06 15.00 -14.09
N GLN A 127 -15.86 15.06 -13.50
CA GLN A 127 -15.60 15.82 -12.28
C GLN A 127 -14.15 16.29 -12.27
N THR A 128 -13.94 17.58 -12.01
CA THR A 128 -12.58 18.12 -11.81
C THR A 128 -11.98 17.58 -10.51
N GLY A 129 -10.76 17.01 -10.57
CA GLY A 129 -10.10 16.48 -9.38
C GLY A 129 -8.75 15.85 -9.65
N VAL A 130 -8.21 15.21 -8.60
CA VAL A 130 -7.02 14.38 -8.67
C VAL A 130 -7.47 12.93 -8.85
N TYR A 131 -7.09 12.35 -9.95
CA TYR A 131 -7.38 10.96 -10.32
C TYR A 131 -6.17 10.10 -10.03
N THR A 132 -6.39 8.80 -9.80
CA THR A 132 -5.33 7.82 -9.68
C THR A 132 -5.35 6.88 -10.88
N VAL A 133 -4.23 6.81 -11.59
CA VAL A 133 -3.98 5.80 -12.61
C VAL A 133 -3.24 4.65 -11.94
N ARG A 134 -3.86 3.50 -11.86
CA ARG A 134 -3.29 2.30 -11.27
C ARG A 134 -2.77 1.37 -12.35
N VAL A 135 -1.49 1.05 -12.26
CA VAL A 135 -0.78 0.07 -13.08
C VAL A 135 -0.76 -1.27 -12.36
N ARG A 136 -1.15 -2.32 -13.05
CA ARG A 136 -1.08 -3.72 -12.57
C ARG A 136 -0.71 -4.66 -13.70
N SER A 137 -0.29 -5.87 -13.35
CA SER A 137 -0.29 -6.99 -14.29
C SER A 137 -1.67 -7.66 -14.33
N TYR A 138 -2.09 -8.10 -15.52
CA TYR A 138 -3.31 -8.89 -15.71
C TYR A 138 -3.23 -10.20 -14.89
N ALA A 139 -4.32 -10.56 -14.26
CA ALA A 139 -4.40 -11.72 -13.36
C ALA A 139 -3.32 -11.78 -12.26
N GLY A 140 -2.60 -10.67 -11.99
CA GLY A 140 -1.53 -10.59 -11.00
C GLY A 140 -0.27 -11.38 -11.39
N GLN A 141 -0.05 -11.62 -12.69
CA GLN A 141 1.07 -12.41 -13.21
C GLN A 141 2.09 -11.53 -13.92
N GLY A 142 3.33 -11.57 -13.47
CA GLY A 142 4.42 -10.80 -14.02
C GLY A 142 4.60 -9.42 -13.36
N ASP A 143 5.76 -8.88 -13.61
CA ASP A 143 6.23 -7.55 -13.20
C ASP A 143 7.31 -7.10 -14.19
N GLY A 144 7.86 -5.91 -14.04
CA GLY A 144 8.92 -5.41 -14.91
C GLY A 144 8.71 -3.98 -15.37
N GLU A 145 9.46 -3.59 -16.39
CA GLU A 145 9.43 -2.24 -16.94
C GLU A 145 8.14 -1.98 -17.75
N PHE A 146 7.62 -0.78 -17.62
CA PHE A 146 6.47 -0.29 -18.38
C PHE A 146 6.61 1.18 -18.74
N LEU A 147 5.92 1.59 -19.80
CA LEU A 147 5.67 2.98 -20.19
C LEU A 147 4.20 3.30 -19.90
N LEU A 148 3.94 4.31 -19.09
CA LEU A 148 2.62 4.87 -18.84
C LEU A 148 2.51 6.26 -19.46
N LYS A 149 1.45 6.49 -20.25
CA LYS A 149 1.16 7.76 -20.87
C LYS A 149 -0.30 8.16 -20.68
N VAL A 150 -0.55 9.40 -20.28
CA VAL A 150 -1.89 9.98 -20.11
C VAL A 150 -2.06 11.16 -21.09
N ALA A 151 -2.72 10.92 -22.20
CA ALA A 151 -3.00 11.96 -23.21
C ALA A 151 -4.37 12.59 -22.97
N ARG A 152 -4.44 13.95 -22.99
CA ARG A 152 -5.72 14.65 -23.12
C ARG A 152 -6.03 14.78 -24.62
N LEU A 153 -7.17 14.23 -25.00
CA LEU A 153 -7.67 14.34 -26.36
C LEU A 153 -8.41 15.66 -26.51
N ARG A 154 -8.11 16.41 -27.56
CA ARG A 154 -8.83 17.63 -27.92
C ARG A 154 -9.47 17.46 -29.28
N PRO A 155 -10.69 18.01 -29.50
CA PRO A 155 -11.25 18.09 -30.86
C PRO A 155 -10.25 18.78 -31.78
N VAL A 156 -10.09 18.26 -32.99
CA VAL A 156 -9.36 18.96 -34.06
C VAL A 156 -10.41 19.85 -34.73
N ASP A 157 -10.24 21.15 -34.66
CA ASP A 157 -11.07 22.15 -35.36
C ASP A 157 -10.77 22.17 -36.87
#